data_775ed0ecc0b332a53cb73653e29b581e
#
_entry.id   775ed0ecc0b332a53cb73653e29b581e
#
_cell.length_a   1.000
_cell.length_b   1.000
_cell.length_c   1.000
_cell.angle_alpha   90.00
_cell.angle_beta   90.00
_cell.angle_gamma   90.00
#
_symmetry.space_group_name_H-M   'P 1'
#
loop_
_entity.id
_entity.type
_entity.pdbx_description
1 polymer ?
#
loop_
_entity_poly.entity_id
_entity_poly.type
_entity_poly.pdbx_seq_one_letter_code
_entity_poly.pdbx_strand_id
1 'polypeptide(L)'
;MEDGSIRVLLVEDDDDNRELMGEVLEAAGFAVTSAASGAQGLRALAESTVDVVVTDVGMPGMGGLEMARSAKELSPRVPVIVVTGWAEREDIARARGRDVDAVLVKPVDPDALTSLVDQLVRQR
;
A
#
# COMPACT_ATOMS: atom_id res chain seq x y z
N MET A 1 7.20 -16.96 -13.83
CA MET A 1 7.45 -16.08 -14.93
C MET A 1 6.64 -14.81 -14.84
N GLU A 2 7.23 -13.78 -15.27
CA GLU A 2 6.60 -12.49 -15.21
C GLU A 2 5.74 -12.27 -16.44
N ASP A 3 4.54 -11.83 -16.21
CA ASP A 3 3.65 -11.47 -17.30
C ASP A 3 3.58 -9.96 -17.50
N GLY A 4 4.41 -9.21 -16.80
CA GLY A 4 4.40 -7.75 -16.86
C GLY A 4 3.37 -7.09 -15.97
N SER A 5 2.66 -7.86 -15.16
CA SER A 5 1.69 -7.29 -14.23
C SER A 5 2.37 -6.44 -13.16
N ILE A 6 1.71 -5.35 -12.81
CA ILE A 6 2.13 -4.53 -11.67
C ILE A 6 1.94 -5.36 -10.39
N ARG A 7 2.95 -5.39 -9.55
CA ARG A 7 2.95 -6.15 -8.31
C ARG A 7 2.63 -5.24 -7.14
N VAL A 8 1.52 -5.52 -6.46
CA VAL A 8 1.03 -4.73 -5.34
C VAL A 8 1.23 -5.50 -4.05
N LEU A 9 1.86 -4.86 -3.07
CA LEU A 9 1.88 -5.37 -1.70
C LEU A 9 0.76 -4.68 -0.94
N LEU A 10 -0.22 -5.44 -0.49
CA LEU A 10 -1.37 -4.93 0.25
C LEU A 10 -1.22 -5.30 1.71
N VAL A 11 -1.17 -4.30 2.59
CA VAL A 11 -1.01 -4.51 4.02
C VAL A 11 -2.27 -4.01 4.73
N GLU A 12 -3.02 -4.92 5.31
CA GLU A 12 -4.30 -4.63 5.95
C GLU A 12 -4.57 -5.70 7.00
N ASP A 13 -4.78 -5.29 8.24
CA ASP A 13 -4.98 -6.23 9.35
C ASP A 13 -6.39 -6.82 9.42
N ASP A 14 -7.39 -6.09 8.89
CA ASP A 14 -8.76 -6.60 8.87
C ASP A 14 -8.92 -7.61 7.74
N ASP A 15 -9.34 -8.83 8.08
CA ASP A 15 -9.43 -9.92 7.11
C ASP A 15 -10.40 -9.60 5.97
N ASP A 16 -11.57 -9.05 6.29
CA ASP A 16 -12.58 -8.76 5.28
C ASP A 16 -12.13 -7.65 4.34
N ASN A 17 -11.54 -6.59 4.89
CA ASN A 17 -11.04 -5.50 4.07
C ASN A 17 -9.87 -5.94 3.20
N ARG A 18 -8.99 -6.77 3.75
CA ARG A 18 -7.85 -7.28 2.99
C ARG A 18 -8.32 -8.11 1.80
N GLU A 19 -9.29 -8.98 2.03
CA GLU A 19 -9.84 -9.81 0.97
C GLU A 19 -10.54 -8.97 -0.10
N LEU A 20 -11.37 -8.02 0.33
CA LEU A 20 -12.09 -7.17 -0.61
C LEU A 20 -11.16 -6.31 -1.46
N MET A 21 -10.20 -5.66 -0.83
CA MET A 21 -9.23 -4.83 -1.56
C MET A 21 -8.37 -5.67 -2.48
N GLY A 22 -8.00 -6.87 -2.03
CA GLY A 22 -7.24 -7.79 -2.86
C GLY A 22 -8.00 -8.18 -4.13
N GLU A 23 -9.29 -8.45 -3.99
CA GLU A 23 -10.14 -8.79 -5.12
C GLU A 23 -10.25 -7.62 -6.11
N VAL A 24 -10.41 -6.41 -5.59
CA VAL A 24 -10.48 -5.21 -6.43
C VAL A 24 -9.20 -5.05 -7.25
N LEU A 25 -8.06 -5.20 -6.60
CA LEU A 25 -6.77 -5.05 -7.28
C LEU A 25 -6.52 -6.17 -8.29
N GLU A 26 -6.86 -7.39 -7.93
CA GLU A 26 -6.70 -8.52 -8.86
C GLU A 26 -7.62 -8.40 -10.07
N ALA A 27 -8.84 -7.91 -9.86
CA ALA A 27 -9.77 -7.69 -10.96
C ALA A 27 -9.27 -6.65 -11.95
N ALA A 28 -8.43 -5.74 -11.49
CA ALA A 28 -7.80 -4.73 -12.35
C ALA A 28 -6.56 -5.25 -13.07
N GLY A 29 -6.17 -6.49 -12.82
CA GLY A 29 -5.04 -7.12 -13.50
C GLY A 29 -3.72 -7.05 -12.74
N PHE A 30 -3.74 -6.59 -11.50
CA PHE A 30 -2.52 -6.52 -10.70
C PHE A 30 -2.22 -7.85 -10.01
N ALA A 31 -0.95 -8.13 -9.79
CA ALA A 31 -0.52 -9.29 -9.01
C ALA A 31 -0.40 -8.85 -7.55
N VAL A 32 -1.21 -9.43 -6.66
CA VAL A 32 -1.31 -8.97 -5.28
C VAL A 32 -0.66 -9.95 -4.32
N THR A 33 0.20 -9.44 -3.46
CA THR A 33 0.69 -10.14 -2.28
C THR A 33 0.07 -9.44 -1.07
N SER A 34 -0.64 -10.19 -0.22
CA SER A 34 -1.31 -9.63 0.94
C SER A 34 -0.55 -9.93 2.21
N ALA A 35 -0.58 -8.99 3.14
CA ALA A 35 0.03 -9.15 4.45
C ALA A 35 -0.96 -8.63 5.49
N ALA A 36 -1.01 -9.31 6.65
CA ALA A 36 -1.96 -8.98 7.72
C ALA A 36 -1.35 -8.03 8.76
N SER A 37 -0.08 -7.67 8.61
CA SER A 37 0.59 -6.76 9.54
C SER A 37 1.72 -6.04 8.84
N GLY A 38 2.19 -4.95 9.44
CA GLY A 38 3.34 -4.22 8.92
C GLY A 38 4.58 -5.08 8.87
N ALA A 39 4.80 -5.90 9.89
CA ALA A 39 5.98 -6.77 9.94
C ALA A 39 5.96 -7.80 8.80
N GLN A 40 4.80 -8.42 8.55
CA GLN A 40 4.66 -9.33 7.43
C GLN A 40 4.85 -8.61 6.10
N GLY A 41 4.35 -7.39 5.99
CA GLY A 41 4.50 -6.59 4.78
C GLY A 41 5.96 -6.29 4.48
N LEU A 42 6.72 -5.91 5.50
CA LEU A 42 8.14 -5.63 5.31
C LEU A 42 8.91 -6.88 4.92
N ARG A 43 8.56 -8.03 5.49
CA ARG A 43 9.17 -9.29 5.10
C ARG A 43 8.90 -9.61 3.62
N ALA A 44 7.65 -9.43 3.20
CA ALA A 44 7.29 -9.65 1.81
C ALA A 44 8.06 -8.70 0.88
N LEU A 45 8.20 -7.45 1.28
CA LEU A 45 8.94 -6.46 0.50
C LEU A 45 10.41 -6.83 0.36
N ALA A 46 10.99 -7.41 1.42
CA ALA A 46 12.38 -7.83 1.39
C ALA A 46 12.61 -9.08 0.53
N GLU A 47 11.59 -9.92 0.43
CA GLU A 47 11.72 -11.24 -0.22
C GLU A 47 11.24 -11.29 -1.66
N SER A 48 10.48 -10.28 -2.11
CA SER A 48 9.89 -10.29 -3.45
C SER A 48 10.00 -8.93 -4.10
N THR A 49 9.82 -8.92 -5.42
CA THR A 49 9.73 -7.68 -6.16
C THR A 49 8.34 -7.08 -5.99
N VAL A 50 8.29 -5.82 -5.54
CA VAL A 50 7.05 -5.09 -5.33
C VAL A 50 7.13 -3.77 -6.08
N ASP A 51 6.09 -3.41 -6.78
CA ASP A 51 6.03 -2.16 -7.55
C ASP A 51 5.34 -1.04 -6.79
N VAL A 52 4.46 -1.36 -5.86
CA VAL A 52 3.74 -0.37 -5.06
C VAL A 52 3.24 -1.02 -3.78
N VAL A 53 3.23 -0.24 -2.69
CA VAL A 53 2.71 -0.68 -1.39
C VAL A 53 1.42 0.07 -1.11
N VAL A 54 0.38 -0.66 -0.72
CA VAL A 54 -0.88 -0.08 -0.23
C VAL A 54 -1.05 -0.54 1.21
N THR A 55 -1.08 0.39 2.15
CA THR A 55 -1.17 0.02 3.57
C THR A 55 -2.21 0.84 4.30
N ASP A 56 -2.94 0.18 5.20
CA ASP A 56 -3.81 0.85 6.15
C ASP A 56 -2.97 1.54 7.22
N VAL A 57 -3.46 2.65 7.75
CA VAL A 57 -2.75 3.41 8.80
C VAL A 57 -2.93 2.76 10.16
N GLY A 58 -4.16 2.40 10.49
CA GLY A 58 -4.49 1.99 11.85
C GLY A 58 -4.36 0.51 12.09
N MET A 59 -3.13 0.01 12.19
CA MET A 59 -2.89 -1.41 12.46
C MET A 59 -2.25 -1.57 13.84
N PRO A 60 -2.58 -2.66 14.55
CA PRO A 60 -1.91 -2.93 15.83
C PRO A 60 -0.44 -3.25 15.61
N GLY A 61 0.37 -2.94 16.61
CA GLY A 61 1.82 -3.11 16.52
C GLY A 61 2.41 -2.04 15.63
N MET A 62 2.93 -2.43 14.48
CA MET A 62 3.47 -1.48 13.53
C MET A 62 2.34 -0.84 12.73
N GLY A 63 2.13 0.45 12.89
CA GLY A 63 1.13 1.20 12.14
C GLY A 63 1.57 1.47 10.70
N GLY A 64 0.63 1.95 9.88
CA GLY A 64 0.88 2.18 8.47
C GLY A 64 1.94 3.22 8.17
N LEU A 65 2.05 4.26 8.99
CA LEU A 65 3.07 5.29 8.77
C LEU A 65 4.46 4.78 9.10
N GLU A 66 4.58 3.98 10.16
CA GLU A 66 5.85 3.34 10.50
C GLU A 66 6.24 2.34 9.41
N MET A 67 5.27 1.59 8.91
CA MET A 67 5.49 0.66 7.81
C MET A 67 5.94 1.39 6.55
N ALA A 68 5.33 2.54 6.24
CA ALA A 68 5.70 3.34 5.08
C ALA A 68 7.15 3.80 5.18
N ARG A 69 7.55 4.28 6.34
CA ARG A 69 8.93 4.73 6.57
C ARG A 69 9.92 3.58 6.39
N SER A 70 9.61 2.44 6.99
CA SER A 70 10.49 1.27 6.89
C SER A 70 10.55 0.75 5.45
N ALA A 71 9.43 0.81 4.73
CA ALA A 71 9.39 0.41 3.33
C ALA A 71 10.29 1.31 2.47
N LYS A 72 10.29 2.61 2.73
CA LYS A 72 11.15 3.54 1.99
C LYS A 72 12.62 3.33 2.30
N GLU A 73 12.94 2.94 3.52
CA GLU A 73 14.32 2.61 3.88
C GLU A 73 14.79 1.37 3.15
N LEU A 74 13.89 0.39 3.01
CA LEU A 74 14.22 -0.87 2.36
C LEU A 74 14.21 -0.75 0.83
N SER A 75 13.26 0.00 0.28
CA SER A 75 13.08 0.16 -1.16
C SER A 75 12.69 1.61 -1.47
N PRO A 76 13.67 2.52 -1.57
CA PRO A 76 13.37 3.95 -1.68
C PRO A 76 12.53 4.35 -2.88
N ARG A 77 12.54 3.56 -3.93
CA ARG A 77 11.82 3.89 -5.17
C ARG A 77 10.39 3.35 -5.22
N VAL A 78 10.01 2.51 -4.27
CA VAL A 78 8.68 1.93 -4.27
C VAL A 78 7.69 2.96 -3.73
N PRO A 79 6.67 3.34 -4.51
CA PRO A 79 5.65 4.27 -4.00
C PRO A 79 4.80 3.61 -2.93
N VAL A 80 4.35 4.40 -1.96
CA VAL A 80 3.53 3.94 -0.85
C VAL A 80 2.23 4.74 -0.84
N ILE A 81 1.11 4.02 -0.89
CA ILE A 81 -0.23 4.57 -0.75
C ILE A 81 -0.74 4.21 0.64
N VAL A 82 -1.18 5.21 1.39
CA VAL A 82 -1.75 5.01 2.71
C VAL A 82 -3.26 5.17 2.65
N VAL A 83 -4.00 4.26 3.28
CA VAL A 83 -5.45 4.29 3.34
C VAL A 83 -5.86 4.62 4.77
N THR A 84 -6.71 5.64 4.95
CA THR A 84 -7.06 6.12 6.28
C THR A 84 -8.46 6.72 6.30
N GLY A 85 -9.11 6.70 7.47
CA GLY A 85 -10.34 7.43 7.69
C GLY A 85 -10.11 8.89 8.07
N TRP A 86 -8.86 9.29 8.33
CA TRP A 86 -8.53 10.61 8.90
C TRP A 86 -7.37 11.24 8.14
N ALA A 87 -7.61 11.61 6.87
CA ALA A 87 -6.54 12.13 6.00
C ALA A 87 -5.94 13.44 6.49
N GLU A 88 -6.68 14.22 7.28
CA GLU A 88 -6.21 15.52 7.79
C GLU A 88 -5.40 15.43 9.08
N ARG A 89 -5.15 14.22 9.61
CA ARG A 89 -4.27 14.09 10.79
C ARG A 89 -2.89 14.64 10.48
N GLU A 90 -2.32 15.31 11.48
CA GLU A 90 -1.01 15.94 11.31
C GLU A 90 0.10 14.97 10.96
N ASP A 91 0.09 13.77 11.57
CA ASP A 91 1.15 12.79 11.30
C ASP A 91 1.11 12.31 9.85
N ILE A 92 -0.09 12.17 9.28
CA ILE A 92 -0.26 11.81 7.88
C ILE A 92 0.23 12.95 6.98
N ALA A 93 -0.15 14.17 7.32
CA ALA A 93 0.28 15.35 6.55
C ALA A 93 1.79 15.48 6.52
N ARG A 94 2.44 15.22 7.66
CA ARG A 94 3.90 15.30 7.74
C ARG A 94 4.61 14.21 6.96
N ALA A 95 4.01 13.01 6.89
CA ALA A 95 4.60 11.88 6.17
C ALA A 95 4.42 12.00 4.66
N ARG A 96 3.40 12.73 4.23
CA ARG A 96 3.07 12.86 2.82
C ARG A 96 4.17 13.61 2.08
N GLY A 97 4.61 13.06 0.95
CA GLY A 97 5.70 13.64 0.17
C GLY A 97 7.08 13.21 0.65
N ARG A 98 7.15 12.50 1.76
CA ARG A 98 8.40 11.97 2.30
C ARG A 98 8.35 10.45 2.31
N ASP A 99 7.56 9.87 3.21
CA ASP A 99 7.41 8.41 3.32
C ASP A 99 6.14 7.92 2.63
N VAL A 100 5.20 8.82 2.35
CA VAL A 100 3.90 8.50 1.77
C VAL A 100 3.73 9.27 0.48
N ASP A 101 3.47 8.56 -0.60
CA ASP A 101 3.33 9.17 -1.93
C ASP A 101 1.89 9.59 -2.20
N ALA A 102 0.92 8.91 -1.61
CA ALA A 102 -0.48 9.26 -1.79
C ALA A 102 -1.31 8.76 -0.62
N VAL A 103 -2.44 9.41 -0.39
CA VAL A 103 -3.38 9.08 0.69
C VAL A 103 -4.75 8.87 0.09
N LEU A 104 -5.40 7.75 0.42
CA LEU A 104 -6.79 7.51 0.08
C LEU A 104 -7.63 7.46 1.35
N VAL A 105 -8.81 8.05 1.31
CA VAL A 105 -9.71 8.15 2.46
C VAL A 105 -10.76 7.06 2.37
N LYS A 106 -11.01 6.39 3.49
CA LYS A 106 -12.06 5.36 3.58
C LYS A 106 -13.45 6.01 3.58
N PRO A 107 -14.44 5.38 2.95
CA PRO A 107 -14.36 4.11 2.21
C PRO A 107 -13.66 4.31 0.87
N VAL A 108 -12.82 3.34 0.50
CA VAL A 108 -11.99 3.46 -0.70
C VAL A 108 -12.83 3.19 -1.94
N ASP A 109 -12.80 4.13 -2.88
CA ASP A 109 -13.40 3.93 -4.19
C ASP A 109 -12.49 3.00 -4.99
N PRO A 110 -12.99 1.84 -5.46
CA PRO A 110 -12.17 0.90 -6.22
C PRO A 110 -11.47 1.50 -7.44
N ASP A 111 -12.16 2.34 -8.18
CA ASP A 111 -11.57 2.97 -9.38
C ASP A 111 -10.47 3.95 -9.00
N ALA A 112 -10.66 4.68 -7.91
CA ALA A 112 -9.63 5.60 -7.43
C ALA A 112 -8.37 4.85 -7.01
N LEU A 113 -8.53 3.71 -6.33
CA LEU A 113 -7.41 2.89 -5.90
C LEU A 113 -6.64 2.34 -7.10
N THR A 114 -7.32 1.72 -8.05
CA THR A 114 -6.64 1.08 -9.18
C THR A 114 -6.00 2.13 -10.10
N SER A 115 -6.65 3.27 -10.30
CA SER A 115 -6.07 4.35 -11.10
C SER A 115 -4.82 4.93 -10.44
N LEU A 116 -4.85 5.08 -9.14
CA LEU A 116 -3.71 5.64 -8.41
C LEU A 116 -2.51 4.69 -8.43
N VAL A 117 -2.75 3.39 -8.28
CA VAL A 117 -1.70 2.39 -8.39
C VAL A 117 -1.03 2.48 -9.76
N ASP A 118 -1.82 2.48 -10.81
CA ASP A 118 -1.32 2.55 -12.17
C ASP A 118 -0.51 3.83 -12.40
N GLN A 119 -1.05 4.96 -11.94
CA GLN A 119 -0.41 6.26 -12.11
C GLN A 119 0.95 6.32 -11.40
N LEU A 120 1.01 5.89 -10.14
CA LEU A 120 2.25 5.96 -9.37
C LEU A 120 3.34 5.05 -9.93
N VAL A 121 2.97 3.87 -10.38
CA VAL A 121 3.94 2.95 -10.95
C VAL A 121 4.48 3.48 -12.27
N ARG A 122 3.64 4.08 -13.09
CA ARG A 122 4.09 4.65 -14.37
C ARG A 122 4.96 5.87 -14.22
N GLN A 123 4.83 6.59 -13.11
CA GLN A 123 5.58 7.83 -12.88
C GLN A 123 6.92 7.64 -12.19
N ARG A 124 7.19 6.47 -11.68
CA ARG A 124 8.44 6.26 -10.94
C ARG A 124 9.65 6.02 -11.86
#